data_f61ce30ae8fa66ab89fc1a4cd985ceaf
#
_entry.id   f61ce30ae8fa66ab89fc1a4cd985ceaf
#
_cell.length_a   1.000
_cell.length_b   1.000
_cell.length_c   1.000
_cell.angle_alpha   90.00
_cell.angle_beta   90.00
_cell.angle_gamma   90.00
#
_symmetry.space_group_name_H-M   'P 1'
#
loop_
_entity.id
_entity.type
_entity.pdbx_description
1 polymer ?
#
loop_
_entity_poly.entity_id
_entity_poly.type
_entity_poly.pdbx_seq_one_letter_code
_entity_poly.pdbx_strand_id
1 'polypeptide(L)'
;NEADLYIRISNNSDDESERDLYRKKFKELMELAITKDPENGILYYNLGVISSEQGENDSALEYYKRAIEFKPDYVDAYLNLVAVILDGEQSIVDEMNSLGTSKKDNIRYDELKVEREDLYKECIPFLEKLIEVSPTNIDALNTLKNIYGVLGENEKFKDISAKINEIQG
;
A
#
# COMPACT_ATOMS: atom_id res chain seq x y z
N ASN A 1 -24.42 -10.99 5.52
CA ASN A 1 -23.89 -12.23 6.09
C ASN A 1 -23.17 -11.97 7.43
N GLU A 2 -22.65 -13.01 8.06
CA GLU A 2 -21.98 -12.89 9.37
C GLU A 2 -20.71 -12.04 9.32
N ALA A 3 -19.94 -12.14 8.25
CA ALA A 3 -18.75 -11.31 8.02
C ALA A 3 -19.11 -9.83 7.89
N ASP A 4 -20.14 -9.49 7.11
CA ASP A 4 -20.60 -8.10 6.98
C ASP A 4 -21.08 -7.52 8.33
N LEU A 5 -21.67 -8.37 9.18
CA LEU A 5 -22.09 -7.96 10.51
C LEU A 5 -20.87 -7.63 11.38
N TYR A 6 -19.85 -8.49 11.40
CA TYR A 6 -18.65 -8.29 12.22
C TYR A 6 -17.88 -7.04 11.82
N ILE A 7 -17.65 -6.82 10.52
CA ILE A 7 -16.95 -5.62 10.06
C ILE A 7 -17.75 -4.34 10.34
N ARG A 8 -19.07 -4.38 10.20
CA ARG A 8 -19.93 -3.23 10.54
C ARG A 8 -19.91 -2.89 12.02
N ILE A 9 -19.95 -3.90 12.90
CA ILE A 9 -19.88 -3.65 14.36
C ILE A 9 -18.51 -3.07 14.69
N SER A 10 -17.43 -3.68 14.17
CA SER A 10 -16.08 -3.18 14.37
C SER A 10 -15.93 -1.72 13.95
N ASN A 11 -16.42 -1.34 12.77
CA ASN A 11 -16.24 0.01 12.24
C ASN A 11 -17.13 1.07 12.94
N ASN A 12 -18.20 0.67 13.62
CA ASN A 12 -19.12 1.60 14.29
C ASN A 12 -19.03 1.58 15.82
N SER A 13 -18.21 0.72 16.41
CA SER A 13 -18.03 0.68 17.86
C SER A 13 -17.05 1.76 18.33
N ASP A 14 -17.41 2.50 19.37
CA ASP A 14 -16.53 3.42 20.09
C ASP A 14 -15.62 2.68 21.09
N ASP A 15 -15.91 1.44 21.42
CA ASP A 15 -15.11 0.58 22.33
C ASP A 15 -14.02 -0.15 21.54
N GLU A 16 -12.77 0.14 21.89
CA GLU A 16 -11.59 -0.47 21.28
C GLU A 16 -11.55 -2.00 21.46
N SER A 17 -11.92 -2.49 22.66
CA SER A 17 -11.97 -3.93 22.93
C SER A 17 -13.03 -4.64 22.08
N GLU A 18 -14.15 -3.97 21.84
CA GLU A 18 -15.20 -4.49 20.98
C GLU A 18 -14.76 -4.50 19.51
N ARG A 19 -14.10 -3.43 19.04
CA ARG A 19 -13.51 -3.38 17.69
C ARG A 19 -12.57 -4.55 17.45
N ASP A 20 -11.62 -4.76 18.36
CA ASP A 20 -10.62 -5.82 18.25
C ASP A 20 -11.24 -7.22 18.27
N LEU A 21 -12.26 -7.43 19.12
CA LEU A 21 -12.99 -8.68 19.17
C LEU A 21 -13.65 -9.03 17.83
N TYR A 22 -14.33 -8.03 17.22
CA TYR A 22 -15.03 -8.28 15.96
C TYR A 22 -14.10 -8.34 14.74
N ARG A 23 -12.99 -7.60 14.76
CA ARG A 23 -11.91 -7.77 13.77
C ARG A 23 -11.31 -9.17 13.81
N LYS A 24 -11.04 -9.69 15.00
CA LYS A 24 -10.56 -11.05 15.17
C LYS A 24 -11.55 -12.09 14.64
N LYS A 25 -12.82 -11.97 14.98
CA LYS A 25 -13.87 -12.87 14.46
C LYS A 25 -14.00 -12.81 12.94
N PHE A 26 -13.89 -11.61 12.37
CA PHE A 26 -13.89 -11.43 10.91
C PHE A 26 -12.68 -12.12 10.27
N LYS A 27 -11.47 -11.93 10.84
CA LYS A 27 -10.23 -12.57 10.37
C LYS A 27 -10.35 -14.10 10.37
N GLU A 28 -10.80 -14.68 11.49
CA GLU A 28 -11.03 -16.13 11.62
C GLU A 28 -12.03 -16.65 10.56
N LEU A 29 -13.06 -15.89 10.26
CA LEU A 29 -14.05 -16.24 9.25
C LEU A 29 -13.50 -16.19 7.82
N MET A 30 -12.64 -15.20 7.51
CA MET A 30 -11.94 -15.08 6.22
C MET A 30 -10.93 -16.22 6.04
N GLU A 31 -10.16 -16.55 7.07
CA GLU A 31 -9.22 -17.68 7.06
C GLU A 31 -9.96 -19.02 6.83
N LEU A 32 -11.10 -19.23 7.48
CA LEU A 32 -11.93 -20.39 7.23
C LEU A 32 -12.48 -20.40 5.79
N ALA A 33 -12.88 -19.25 5.25
CA ALA A 33 -13.37 -19.15 3.88
C ALA A 33 -12.26 -19.50 2.85
N ILE A 34 -11.02 -19.07 3.09
CA ILE A 34 -9.85 -19.41 2.25
C ILE A 34 -9.62 -20.93 2.22
N THR A 35 -9.88 -21.68 3.31
CA THR A 35 -9.74 -23.14 3.26
C THR A 35 -10.72 -23.80 2.26
N LYS A 36 -11.82 -23.14 1.92
CA LYS A 36 -12.84 -23.62 0.99
C LYS A 36 -12.67 -23.05 -0.42
N ASP A 37 -12.10 -21.87 -0.53
CA ASP A 37 -11.87 -21.15 -1.79
C ASP A 37 -10.50 -20.47 -1.76
N PRO A 38 -9.40 -21.24 -1.91
CA PRO A 38 -8.03 -20.76 -1.70
C PRO A 38 -7.51 -19.81 -2.78
N GLU A 39 -8.21 -19.70 -3.91
CA GLU A 39 -7.84 -18.79 -5.02
C GLU A 39 -8.71 -17.53 -5.06
N ASN A 40 -9.49 -17.26 -4.02
CA ASN A 40 -10.37 -16.11 -3.96
C ASN A 40 -9.61 -14.84 -3.51
N GLY A 41 -9.14 -14.05 -4.45
CA GLY A 41 -8.41 -12.81 -4.20
C GLY A 41 -9.15 -11.81 -3.29
N ILE A 42 -10.49 -11.83 -3.25
CA ILE A 42 -11.28 -10.93 -2.39
C ILE A 42 -11.11 -11.28 -0.91
N LEU A 43 -11.00 -12.58 -0.58
CA LEU A 43 -10.78 -13.01 0.81
C LEU A 43 -9.41 -12.53 1.32
N TYR A 44 -8.38 -12.65 0.50
CA TYR A 44 -7.05 -12.13 0.82
C TYR A 44 -7.03 -10.61 0.93
N TYR A 45 -7.70 -9.91 0.03
CA TYR A 45 -7.83 -8.45 0.14
C TYR A 45 -8.44 -8.03 1.48
N ASN A 46 -9.53 -8.67 1.91
CA ASN A 46 -10.18 -8.38 3.19
C ASN A 46 -9.27 -8.65 4.39
N LEU A 47 -8.48 -9.73 4.36
CA LEU A 47 -7.45 -9.99 5.38
C LEU A 47 -6.35 -8.92 5.37
N GLY A 48 -5.94 -8.48 4.19
CA GLY A 48 -4.97 -7.39 4.04
C GLY A 48 -5.45 -6.09 4.68
N VAL A 49 -6.72 -5.72 4.45
CA VAL A 49 -7.32 -4.52 5.06
C VAL A 49 -7.31 -4.60 6.59
N ILE A 50 -7.79 -5.71 7.15
CA ILE A 50 -7.82 -5.89 8.62
C ILE A 50 -6.40 -5.89 9.22
N SER A 51 -5.45 -6.57 8.58
CA SER A 51 -4.06 -6.58 9.06
C SER A 51 -3.43 -5.19 9.00
N SER A 52 -3.68 -4.42 7.96
CA SER A 52 -3.22 -3.03 7.83
C SER A 52 -3.82 -2.13 8.93
N GLU A 53 -5.13 -2.24 9.19
CA GLU A 53 -5.80 -1.49 10.27
C GLU A 53 -5.29 -1.84 11.68
N GLN A 54 -4.73 -3.04 11.85
CA GLN A 54 -4.10 -3.50 13.10
C GLN A 54 -2.61 -3.13 13.19
N GLY A 55 -2.04 -2.51 12.14
CA GLY A 55 -0.61 -2.21 12.06
C GLY A 55 0.27 -3.44 11.80
N GLU A 56 -0.33 -4.57 11.37
CA GLU A 56 0.38 -5.79 10.99
C GLU A 56 0.85 -5.68 9.52
N ASN A 57 1.74 -4.70 9.24
CA ASN A 57 2.11 -4.33 7.87
C ASN A 57 2.68 -5.50 7.05
N ASP A 58 3.51 -6.36 7.63
CA ASP A 58 4.07 -7.53 6.94
C ASP A 58 2.97 -8.50 6.48
N SER A 59 2.01 -8.78 7.37
CA SER A 59 0.85 -9.62 7.03
C SER A 59 -0.04 -8.98 5.97
N ALA A 60 -0.27 -7.67 6.07
CA ALA A 60 -1.05 -6.92 5.09
C ALA A 60 -0.42 -6.99 3.69
N LEU A 61 0.89 -6.78 3.58
CA LEU A 61 1.63 -6.90 2.32
C LEU A 61 1.51 -8.29 1.71
N GLU A 62 1.64 -9.35 2.51
CA GLU A 62 1.50 -10.72 2.02
C GLU A 62 0.09 -10.98 1.50
N TYR A 63 -0.94 -10.57 2.24
CA TYR A 63 -2.33 -10.75 1.83
C TYR A 63 -2.68 -9.93 0.58
N TYR A 64 -2.22 -8.69 0.45
CA TYR A 64 -2.45 -7.92 -0.78
C TYR A 64 -1.72 -8.52 -1.98
N LYS A 65 -0.48 -9.03 -1.82
CA LYS A 65 0.24 -9.77 -2.87
C LYS A 65 -0.54 -11.00 -3.33
N ARG A 66 -1.14 -11.76 -2.40
CA ARG A 66 -2.02 -12.88 -2.74
C ARG A 66 -3.30 -12.43 -3.43
N ALA A 67 -3.89 -11.32 -2.99
CA ALA A 67 -5.09 -10.77 -3.62
C ALA A 67 -4.87 -10.44 -5.09
N ILE A 68 -3.76 -9.79 -5.45
CA ILE A 68 -3.42 -9.46 -6.85
C ILE A 68 -2.93 -10.68 -7.64
N GLU A 69 -2.35 -11.69 -7.01
CA GLU A 69 -2.00 -12.96 -7.64
C GLU A 69 -3.25 -13.67 -8.17
N PHE A 70 -4.30 -13.80 -7.34
CA PHE A 70 -5.55 -14.48 -7.70
C PHE A 70 -6.54 -13.59 -8.45
N LYS A 71 -6.43 -12.26 -8.29
CA LYS A 71 -7.24 -11.28 -9.00
C LYS A 71 -6.38 -10.15 -9.54
N PRO A 72 -5.73 -10.35 -10.71
CA PRO A 72 -4.74 -9.38 -11.26
C PRO A 72 -5.31 -8.02 -11.67
N ASP A 73 -6.62 -7.87 -11.74
CA ASP A 73 -7.33 -6.62 -12.04
C ASP A 73 -7.86 -5.89 -10.80
N TYR A 74 -7.42 -6.30 -9.60
CA TYR A 74 -7.94 -5.76 -8.34
C TYR A 74 -7.25 -4.44 -7.96
N VAL A 75 -7.72 -3.34 -8.52
CA VAL A 75 -7.18 -1.99 -8.35
C VAL A 75 -6.95 -1.62 -6.88
N ASP A 76 -7.94 -1.85 -6.01
CA ASP A 76 -7.86 -1.48 -4.58
C ASP A 76 -6.74 -2.26 -3.85
N ALA A 77 -6.47 -3.51 -4.26
CA ALA A 77 -5.41 -4.30 -3.66
C ALA A 77 -4.01 -3.74 -4.00
N TYR A 78 -3.81 -3.25 -5.23
CA TYR A 78 -2.58 -2.56 -5.61
C TYR A 78 -2.41 -1.24 -4.84
N LEU A 79 -3.47 -0.43 -4.76
CA LEU A 79 -3.43 0.86 -4.05
C LEU A 79 -3.09 0.67 -2.57
N ASN A 80 -3.76 -0.27 -1.91
CA ASN A 80 -3.51 -0.54 -0.49
C ASN A 80 -2.13 -1.15 -0.25
N LEU A 81 -1.66 -2.03 -1.15
CA LEU A 81 -0.31 -2.58 -1.07
C LEU A 81 0.75 -1.47 -1.14
N VAL A 82 0.63 -0.58 -2.11
CA VAL A 82 1.53 0.57 -2.26
C VAL A 82 1.44 1.50 -1.04
N ALA A 83 0.24 1.75 -0.51
CA ALA A 83 0.06 2.57 0.68
C ALA A 83 0.78 1.98 1.89
N VAL A 84 0.71 0.66 2.10
CA VAL A 84 1.43 -0.02 3.20
C VAL A 84 2.95 0.05 3.01
N ILE A 85 3.47 -0.13 1.79
CA ILE A 85 4.93 0.02 1.53
C ILE A 85 5.38 1.46 1.87
N LEU A 86 4.58 2.47 1.51
CA LEU A 86 4.92 3.88 1.71
C LEU A 86 4.63 4.39 3.13
N ASP A 87 4.00 3.60 3.99
CA ASP A 87 3.63 4.00 5.35
C ASP A 87 4.85 4.51 6.17
N GLY A 88 6.03 3.91 5.96
CA GLY A 88 7.28 4.33 6.62
C GLY A 88 7.94 5.59 6.04
N GLU A 89 7.51 6.08 4.86
CA GLU A 89 8.21 7.18 4.16
C GLU A 89 8.22 8.48 4.96
N GLN A 90 7.08 8.82 5.59
CA GLN A 90 6.98 10.07 6.34
C GLN A 90 8.00 10.14 7.49
N SER A 91 8.19 9.03 8.20
CA SER A 91 9.19 8.96 9.29
C SER A 91 10.61 9.15 8.79
N ILE A 92 10.94 8.60 7.62
CA ILE A 92 12.24 8.79 6.96
C ILE A 92 12.44 10.27 6.62
N VAL A 93 11.46 10.90 6.00
CA VAL A 93 11.50 12.32 5.61
C VAL A 93 11.61 13.24 6.83
N ASP A 94 10.87 12.95 7.89
CA ASP A 94 10.93 13.74 9.13
C ASP A 94 12.30 13.61 9.80
N GLU A 95 12.89 12.42 9.83
CA GLU A 95 14.26 12.24 10.32
C GLU A 95 15.25 12.99 9.43
N MET A 96 15.18 12.88 8.10
CA MET A 96 16.05 13.63 7.17
C MET A 96 16.00 15.15 7.41
N ASN A 97 14.80 15.69 7.63
CA ASN A 97 14.59 17.11 7.89
C ASN A 97 15.09 17.57 9.27
N SER A 98 15.22 16.66 10.22
CA SER A 98 15.71 16.95 11.58
C SER A 98 17.23 16.96 11.70
N LEU A 99 17.94 16.42 10.70
CA LEU A 99 19.40 16.30 10.70
C LEU A 99 20.08 17.67 10.51
N GLY A 100 21.24 17.83 11.19
CA GLY A 100 22.09 18.98 11.02
C GLY A 100 23.10 18.80 9.86
N THR A 101 24.23 19.51 9.97
CA THR A 101 25.29 19.52 8.94
C THR A 101 26.58 18.84 9.42
N SER A 102 26.54 18.10 10.54
CA SER A 102 27.71 17.40 11.01
C SER A 102 28.08 16.23 10.09
N LYS A 103 29.31 15.75 10.16
CA LYS A 103 29.73 14.58 9.39
C LYS A 103 28.84 13.34 9.68
N LYS A 104 28.41 13.18 10.94
CA LYS A 104 27.52 12.10 11.34
C LYS A 104 26.13 12.26 10.73
N ASP A 105 25.59 13.49 10.74
CA ASP A 105 24.28 13.78 10.16
C ASP A 105 24.29 13.55 8.64
N ASN A 106 25.35 13.95 7.95
CA ASN A 106 25.48 13.71 6.51
C ASN A 106 25.49 12.21 6.18
N ILE A 107 26.21 11.38 6.96
CA ILE A 107 26.18 9.92 6.77
C ILE A 107 24.75 9.38 6.98
N ARG A 108 24.09 9.81 8.07
CA ARG A 108 22.71 9.35 8.33
C ARG A 108 21.73 9.80 7.26
N TYR A 109 21.89 11.01 6.75
CA TYR A 109 21.10 11.51 5.62
C TYR A 109 21.25 10.64 4.36
N ASP A 110 22.48 10.23 4.03
CA ASP A 110 22.74 9.36 2.88
C ASP A 110 22.13 7.96 3.09
N GLU A 111 22.18 7.42 4.31
CA GLU A 111 21.50 6.14 4.64
C GLU A 111 19.99 6.25 4.46
N LEU A 112 19.35 7.28 5.03
CA LEU A 112 17.91 7.53 4.91
C LEU A 112 17.47 7.73 3.46
N LYS A 113 18.30 8.38 2.66
CA LYS A 113 18.05 8.52 1.23
C LYS A 113 17.99 7.17 0.54
N VAL A 114 18.91 6.25 0.85
CA VAL A 114 18.88 4.89 0.32
C VAL A 114 17.65 4.14 0.81
N GLU A 115 17.32 4.20 2.10
CA GLU A 115 16.11 3.56 2.66
C GLU A 115 14.84 4.03 1.92
N ARG A 116 14.72 5.35 1.67
CA ARG A 116 13.61 5.92 0.92
C ARG A 116 13.57 5.47 -0.55
N GLU A 117 14.72 5.44 -1.21
CA GLU A 117 14.83 4.96 -2.59
C GLU A 117 14.42 3.49 -2.71
N ASP A 118 14.72 2.67 -1.70
CA ASP A 118 14.38 1.24 -1.72
C ASP A 118 12.87 1.02 -1.54
N LEU A 119 12.19 1.79 -0.67
CA LEU A 119 10.71 1.81 -0.61
C LEU A 119 10.10 2.14 -1.99
N TYR A 120 10.64 3.14 -2.66
CA TYR A 120 10.13 3.54 -3.97
C TYR A 120 10.35 2.48 -5.05
N LYS A 121 11.53 1.84 -5.05
CA LYS A 121 11.83 0.75 -5.99
C LYS A 121 10.90 -0.45 -5.78
N GLU A 122 10.50 -0.72 -4.51
CA GLU A 122 9.52 -1.76 -4.20
C GLU A 122 8.12 -1.42 -4.73
N CYS A 123 7.71 -0.14 -4.70
CA CYS A 123 6.40 0.29 -5.19
C CYS A 123 6.25 0.22 -6.72
N ILE A 124 7.33 0.51 -7.48
CA ILE A 124 7.28 0.69 -8.94
C ILE A 124 6.57 -0.45 -9.65
N PRO A 125 6.93 -1.74 -9.48
CA PRO A 125 6.31 -2.82 -10.24
C PRO A 125 4.80 -2.95 -9.99
N PHE A 126 4.33 -2.62 -8.79
CA PHE A 126 2.90 -2.66 -8.47
C PHE A 126 2.16 -1.47 -9.08
N LEU A 127 2.76 -0.28 -9.07
CA LEU A 127 2.18 0.90 -9.72
C LEU A 127 2.18 0.78 -11.24
N GLU A 128 3.25 0.27 -11.86
CA GLU A 128 3.30 0.00 -13.29
C GLU A 128 2.21 -1.00 -13.67
N LYS A 129 2.02 -2.07 -12.88
CA LYS A 129 0.96 -3.04 -13.13
C LYS A 129 -0.43 -2.45 -12.93
N LEU A 130 -0.61 -1.60 -11.92
CA LEU A 130 -1.87 -0.91 -11.68
C LEU A 130 -2.26 0.01 -12.85
N ILE A 131 -1.33 0.75 -13.45
CA ILE A 131 -1.64 1.60 -14.61
C ILE A 131 -1.81 0.81 -15.93
N GLU A 132 -1.36 -0.45 -16.00
CA GLU A 132 -1.75 -1.37 -17.10
C GLU A 132 -3.21 -1.79 -16.96
N VAL A 133 -3.65 -2.13 -15.74
CA VAL A 133 -5.00 -2.58 -15.42
C VAL A 133 -6.01 -1.42 -15.44
N SER A 134 -5.60 -0.27 -14.93
CA SER A 134 -6.40 0.95 -14.83
C SER A 134 -5.63 2.16 -15.36
N PRO A 135 -5.56 2.35 -16.69
CA PRO A 135 -4.69 3.35 -17.33
C PRO A 135 -5.02 4.80 -17.00
N THR A 136 -6.21 5.08 -16.50
CA THR A 136 -6.67 6.42 -16.14
C THR A 136 -6.70 6.66 -14.63
N ASN A 137 -6.10 5.78 -13.83
CA ASN A 137 -6.00 5.96 -12.38
C ASN A 137 -5.01 7.09 -12.07
N ILE A 138 -5.53 8.28 -11.82
CA ILE A 138 -4.75 9.51 -11.60
C ILE A 138 -3.88 9.41 -10.34
N ASP A 139 -4.35 8.75 -9.28
CA ASP A 139 -3.60 8.60 -8.03
C ASP A 139 -2.36 7.73 -8.24
N ALA A 140 -2.51 6.59 -8.93
CA ALA A 140 -1.39 5.72 -9.29
C ALA A 140 -0.38 6.43 -10.20
N LEU A 141 -0.87 7.16 -11.21
CA LEU A 141 -0.02 7.93 -12.12
C LEU A 141 0.75 9.04 -11.40
N ASN A 142 0.10 9.79 -10.50
CA ASN A 142 0.77 10.83 -9.72
C ASN A 142 1.80 10.24 -8.76
N THR A 143 1.47 9.13 -8.10
CA THR A 143 2.42 8.45 -7.20
C THR A 143 3.65 7.98 -7.97
N LEU A 144 3.45 7.31 -9.11
CA LEU A 144 4.56 6.84 -9.95
C LEU A 144 5.40 8.00 -10.52
N LYS A 145 4.76 9.08 -10.95
CA LYS A 145 5.47 10.30 -11.39
C LYS A 145 6.36 10.87 -10.29
N ASN A 146 5.83 10.99 -9.06
CA ASN A 146 6.58 11.52 -7.93
C ASN A 146 7.77 10.62 -7.59
N ILE A 147 7.58 9.31 -7.57
CA ILE A 147 8.65 8.32 -7.36
C ILE A 147 9.74 8.48 -8.42
N TYR A 148 9.41 8.52 -9.71
CA TYR A 148 10.40 8.72 -10.77
C TYR A 148 11.12 10.06 -10.66
N GLY A 149 10.41 11.11 -10.21
CA GLY A 149 11.01 12.42 -9.95
C GLY A 149 12.10 12.38 -8.86
N VAL A 150 11.81 11.69 -7.75
CA VAL A 150 12.78 11.54 -6.65
C VAL A 150 13.96 10.65 -7.03
N LEU A 151 13.70 9.57 -7.79
CA LEU A 151 14.74 8.66 -8.26
C LEU A 151 15.60 9.23 -9.43
N GLY A 152 15.23 10.41 -9.97
CA GLY A 152 15.93 11.02 -11.09
C GLY A 152 15.69 10.34 -12.44
N GLU A 153 14.65 9.53 -12.56
CA GLU A 153 14.23 8.81 -13.77
C GLU A 153 13.51 9.78 -14.74
N ASN A 154 14.24 10.77 -15.27
CA ASN A 154 13.69 11.92 -15.97
C ASN A 154 12.82 11.56 -17.20
N GLU A 155 13.17 10.54 -17.97
CA GLU A 155 12.38 10.15 -19.15
C GLU A 155 11.04 9.54 -18.71
N LYS A 156 11.06 8.61 -17.75
CA LYS A 156 9.84 8.01 -17.19
C LYS A 156 8.94 9.06 -16.53
N PHE A 157 9.52 10.02 -15.82
CA PHE A 157 8.77 11.16 -15.25
C PHE A 157 8.03 11.96 -16.34
N LYS A 158 8.70 12.25 -17.46
CA LYS A 158 8.08 12.97 -18.60
C LYS A 158 6.95 12.17 -19.24
N ASP A 159 7.17 10.86 -19.46
CA ASP A 159 6.17 9.97 -20.05
C ASP A 159 4.89 9.90 -19.20
N ILE A 160 5.04 9.72 -17.90
CA ILE A 160 3.88 9.70 -16.98
C ILE A 160 3.21 11.08 -16.93
N SER A 161 3.98 12.18 -16.93
CA SER A 161 3.45 13.54 -16.93
C SER A 161 2.63 13.83 -18.19
N ALA A 162 3.10 13.39 -19.35
CA ALA A 162 2.35 13.50 -20.62
C ALA A 162 1.04 12.72 -20.55
N LYS A 163 1.08 11.49 -20.05
CA LYS A 163 -0.12 10.65 -19.86
C LYS A 163 -1.16 11.29 -18.94
N ILE A 164 -0.73 11.90 -17.83
CA ILE A 164 -1.63 12.63 -16.94
C ILE A 164 -2.29 13.80 -17.67
N ASN A 165 -1.52 14.59 -18.43
CA ASN A 165 -2.04 15.72 -19.17
C ASN A 165 -3.06 15.29 -20.23
N GLU A 166 -2.85 14.19 -20.93
CA GLU A 166 -3.82 13.64 -21.90
C GLU A 166 -5.15 13.22 -21.24
N ILE A 167 -5.10 12.75 -19.98
CA ILE A 167 -6.33 12.33 -19.26
C ILE A 167 -7.11 13.54 -18.74
N GLN A 168 -6.40 14.62 -18.37
CA GLN A 168 -7.01 15.80 -17.75
C GLN A 168 -7.40 16.90 -18.74
N GLY A 169 -6.90 16.81 -19.98
CA GLY A 169 -7.05 17.64 -21.15
C GLY A 169 -7.84 18.43 -21.53
#